data_2af866aacb85e80a31154410cd9e44da
#
_entry.id   2af866aacb85e80a31154410cd9e44da
#
_cell.length_a   1.000
_cell.length_b   1.000
_cell.length_c   1.000
_cell.angle_alpha   90.00
_cell.angle_beta   90.00
_cell.angle_gamma   90.00
#
_symmetry.space_group_name_H-M   'P 1'
#
loop_
_entity.id
_entity.type
_entity.pdbx_description
1 polymer ?
#
loop_
_entity_poly.entity_id
_entity_poly.type
_entity_poly.pdbx_seq_one_letter_code
_entity_poly.pdbx_strand_id
1 'polypeptide(L)'
;MAAMTAAKAQPRAVGISVGPYEAVTFQHMVYGTDDFFQLDLGYQVGSPMTGSMRLAATYNMILLQPNWFGGEWNFYVGPGAQFGSGFRSLKALSFSAVCQVGLEYNFDFPLMLSAEVRPAIGICLSSDKFKYDLDGLFGFIPTISAKYRF
;
A
#
# COMPACT_ATOMS: atom_id res chain seq x y z
N MET A 1 -20.11 10.57 -37.28
CA MET A 1 -19.69 11.00 -35.93
C MET A 1 -18.69 9.97 -35.42
N ALA A 2 -17.41 10.28 -35.49
CA ALA A 2 -16.37 9.40 -34.93
C ALA A 2 -16.33 9.65 -33.42
N ALA A 3 -16.71 8.65 -32.65
CA ALA A 3 -16.48 8.66 -31.21
C ALA A 3 -14.96 8.63 -31.02
N MET A 4 -14.38 9.76 -30.69
CA MET A 4 -13.04 9.80 -30.13
C MET A 4 -13.12 9.07 -28.78
N THR A 5 -12.77 7.81 -28.78
CA THR A 5 -12.35 7.13 -27.56
C THR A 5 -11.11 7.87 -27.07
N ALA A 6 -11.32 8.81 -26.15
CA ALA A 6 -10.23 9.35 -25.38
C ALA A 6 -9.51 8.13 -24.78
N ALA A 7 -8.30 7.87 -25.23
CA ALA A 7 -7.43 6.93 -24.57
C ALA A 7 -7.31 7.45 -23.13
N LYS A 8 -8.02 6.81 -22.20
CA LYS A 8 -7.85 7.10 -20.78
C LYS A 8 -6.39 6.78 -20.49
N ALA A 9 -5.60 7.82 -20.34
CA ALA A 9 -4.26 7.66 -19.80
C ALA A 9 -4.43 6.85 -18.51
N GLN A 10 -3.66 5.79 -18.35
CA GLN A 10 -3.74 4.95 -17.15
C GLN A 10 -3.50 5.86 -15.95
N PRO A 11 -4.49 6.04 -15.07
CA PRO A 11 -4.31 6.93 -13.94
C PRO A 11 -3.19 6.38 -13.06
N ARG A 12 -2.24 7.24 -12.80
CA ARG A 12 -1.14 7.01 -11.87
C ARG A 12 -1.33 7.93 -10.69
N ALA A 13 -0.93 7.48 -9.53
CA ALA A 13 -0.97 8.31 -8.35
C ALA A 13 0.31 8.15 -7.54
N VAL A 14 0.77 9.25 -6.99
CA VAL A 14 1.89 9.29 -6.06
C VAL A 14 1.46 10.04 -4.82
N GLY A 15 1.89 9.60 -3.66
CA GLY A 15 1.50 10.24 -2.43
C GLY A 15 2.33 9.81 -1.23
N ILE A 16 1.81 10.17 -0.08
CA ILE A 16 2.37 9.82 1.21
C ILE A 16 1.34 9.04 2.03
N SER A 17 1.82 8.10 2.78
CA SER A 17 1.04 7.33 3.74
C SER A 17 1.59 7.51 5.14
N VAL A 18 0.68 7.62 6.10
CA VAL A 18 0.99 7.76 7.53
C VAL A 18 0.21 6.72 8.30
N GLY A 19 0.90 6.02 9.17
CA GLY A 19 0.32 4.94 9.97
C GLY A 19 1.41 4.23 10.77
N PRO A 20 1.34 2.90 10.87
CA PRO A 20 2.42 2.10 11.46
C PRO A 20 3.76 2.29 10.75
N TYR A 21 3.70 2.70 9.49
CA TYR A 21 4.85 3.02 8.65
C TYR A 21 4.57 4.33 7.91
N GLU A 22 5.55 5.22 7.89
CA GLU A 22 5.54 6.38 7.01
C GLU A 22 6.13 5.95 5.68
N ALA A 23 5.40 6.15 4.60
CA ALA A 23 5.83 5.70 3.28
C ALA A 23 5.51 6.72 2.18
N VAL A 24 6.35 6.70 1.13
CA VAL A 24 5.98 7.21 -0.16
C VAL A 24 5.29 6.10 -0.92
N THR A 25 4.10 6.36 -1.42
CA THR A 25 3.27 5.40 -2.12
C THR A 25 3.13 5.78 -3.59
N PHE A 26 3.26 4.79 -4.46
CA PHE A 26 3.02 4.90 -5.89
C PHE A 26 1.96 3.89 -6.29
N GLN A 27 0.94 4.35 -7.03
CA GLN A 27 -0.14 3.53 -7.53
C GLN A 27 -0.21 3.60 -9.04
N HIS A 28 -0.39 2.46 -9.69
CA HIS A 28 -0.52 2.34 -11.13
C HIS A 28 -1.68 1.41 -11.47
N MET A 29 -2.66 1.91 -12.20
CA MET A 29 -3.80 1.11 -12.62
C MET A 29 -3.41 0.13 -13.74
N VAL A 30 -3.98 -1.07 -13.68
CA VAL A 30 -3.76 -2.11 -14.67
C VAL A 30 -4.66 -1.86 -15.88
N TYR A 31 -4.10 -1.95 -17.08
CA TYR A 31 -4.84 -1.73 -18.32
C TYR A 31 -5.96 -2.76 -18.49
N GLY A 32 -7.17 -2.26 -18.75
CA GLY A 32 -8.34 -3.11 -19.03
C GLY A 32 -9.08 -3.65 -17.81
N THR A 33 -8.63 -3.28 -16.60
CA THR A 33 -9.29 -3.60 -15.33
C THR A 33 -9.37 -2.35 -14.45
N ASP A 34 -10.16 -2.40 -13.39
CA ASP A 34 -10.16 -1.36 -12.36
C ASP A 34 -9.09 -1.63 -11.28
N ASP A 35 -8.36 -2.73 -11.40
CA ASP A 35 -7.32 -3.15 -10.47
C ASP A 35 -6.07 -2.25 -10.55
N PHE A 36 -5.30 -2.24 -9.49
CA PHE A 36 -4.07 -1.45 -9.46
C PHE A 36 -2.93 -2.12 -8.70
N PHE A 37 -1.72 -1.82 -9.13
CA PHE A 37 -0.51 -2.08 -8.36
C PHE A 37 -0.22 -0.91 -7.43
N GLN A 38 0.17 -1.21 -6.21
CA GLN A 38 0.68 -0.22 -5.27
C GLN A 38 2.08 -0.62 -4.82
N LEU A 39 2.97 0.35 -4.82
CA LEU A 39 4.34 0.22 -4.34
C LEU A 39 4.56 1.25 -3.23
N ASP A 40 4.97 0.77 -2.07
CA ASP A 40 5.23 1.62 -0.91
C ASP A 40 6.68 1.48 -0.48
N LEU A 41 7.38 2.60 -0.39
CA LEU A 41 8.70 2.69 0.20
C LEU A 41 8.58 3.43 1.52
N GLY A 42 8.70 2.71 2.61
CA GLY A 42 8.44 3.20 3.95
C GLY A 42 9.63 3.14 4.90
N TYR A 43 9.51 3.94 5.94
CA TYR A 43 10.43 3.98 7.07
C TYR A 43 9.64 3.82 8.36
N GLN A 44 10.05 2.88 9.21
CA GLN A 44 9.40 2.65 10.48
C GLN A 44 10.05 3.47 11.58
N VAL A 45 9.29 4.42 12.13
CA VAL A 45 9.69 5.22 13.28
C VAL A 45 9.12 4.58 14.54
N GLY A 46 9.94 4.39 15.57
CA GLY A 46 9.46 3.94 16.88
C GLY A 46 9.38 2.42 17.09
N SER A 47 9.89 1.63 16.17
CA SER A 47 10.12 0.19 16.41
C SER A 47 11.34 -0.03 17.30
N PRO A 48 11.39 -1.10 18.13
CA PRO A 48 12.63 -1.52 18.78
C PRO A 48 13.76 -1.84 17.78
N MET A 49 13.42 -2.02 16.50
CA MET A 49 14.35 -2.02 15.36
C MET A 49 14.43 -0.62 14.74
N THR A 50 14.69 0.40 15.52
CA THR A 50 14.80 1.80 15.08
C THR A 50 15.63 1.91 13.79
N GLY A 51 14.98 2.38 12.72
CA GLY A 51 15.63 2.59 11.44
C GLY A 51 15.48 1.43 10.46
N SER A 52 14.32 0.82 10.34
CA SER A 52 14.05 -0.16 9.29
C SER A 52 13.40 0.49 8.07
N MET A 53 13.96 0.25 6.89
CA MET A 53 13.30 0.52 5.62
C MET A 53 12.40 -0.65 5.26
N ARG A 54 11.26 -0.33 4.64
CA ARG A 54 10.35 -1.33 4.08
C ARG A 54 9.97 -0.97 2.65
N LEU A 55 10.00 -1.98 1.82
CA LEU A 55 9.46 -1.96 0.47
C LEU A 55 8.30 -2.94 0.43
N ALA A 56 7.12 -2.48 0.06
CA ALA A 56 5.95 -3.32 -0.12
C ALA A 56 5.39 -3.16 -1.53
N ALA A 57 4.97 -4.26 -2.12
CA ALA A 57 4.30 -4.30 -3.40
C ALA A 57 3.02 -5.10 -3.28
N THR A 58 1.89 -4.53 -3.65
CA THR A 58 0.58 -5.16 -3.59
C THR A 58 -0.15 -5.05 -4.92
N TYR A 59 -0.90 -6.08 -5.27
CA TYR A 59 -1.85 -6.08 -6.38
C TYR A 59 -3.25 -6.00 -5.81
N ASN A 60 -3.93 -4.89 -6.02
CA ASN A 60 -5.21 -4.59 -5.40
C ASN A 60 -6.35 -4.72 -6.41
N MET A 61 -7.32 -5.54 -6.06
CA MET A 61 -8.55 -5.77 -6.83
C MET A 61 -9.67 -4.93 -6.23
N ILE A 62 -10.32 -4.12 -7.05
CA ILE A 62 -11.47 -3.33 -6.62
C ILE A 62 -12.70 -4.25 -6.60
N LEU A 63 -13.27 -4.45 -5.42
CA LEU A 63 -14.41 -5.32 -5.21
C LEU A 63 -15.74 -4.58 -5.29
N LEU A 64 -15.79 -3.36 -4.80
CA LEU A 64 -17.00 -2.53 -4.74
C LEU A 64 -16.67 -1.07 -5.01
N GLN A 65 -17.55 -0.40 -5.72
CA GLN A 65 -17.46 1.03 -6.04
C GLN A 65 -18.75 1.74 -5.62
N PRO A 66 -19.01 1.89 -4.32
CA PRO A 66 -20.20 2.57 -3.86
C PRO A 66 -20.11 4.08 -4.07
N ASN A 67 -21.20 4.68 -4.51
CA ASN A 67 -21.35 6.13 -4.61
C ASN A 67 -21.97 6.67 -3.32
N TRP A 68 -21.17 6.79 -2.28
CA TRP A 68 -21.60 7.35 -1.01
C TRP A 68 -21.31 8.85 -0.95
N PHE A 69 -22.24 9.61 -0.41
CA PHE A 69 -22.09 11.06 -0.21
C PHE A 69 -21.73 11.87 -1.48
N GLY A 70 -22.14 11.38 -2.65
CA GLY A 70 -21.89 12.05 -3.92
C GLY A 70 -20.45 11.94 -4.44
N GLY A 71 -19.63 11.06 -3.85
CA GLY A 71 -18.25 10.80 -4.27
C GLY A 71 -18.03 9.36 -4.68
N GLU A 72 -16.96 9.12 -5.42
CA GLU A 72 -16.55 7.79 -5.86
C GLU A 72 -15.67 7.11 -4.81
N TRP A 73 -16.19 6.03 -4.24
CA TRP A 73 -15.47 5.20 -3.30
C TRP A 73 -15.04 3.90 -3.96
N ASN A 74 -13.84 3.45 -3.66
CA ASN A 74 -13.32 2.14 -4.08
C ASN A 74 -12.99 1.32 -2.85
N PHE A 75 -13.65 0.20 -2.69
CA PHE A 75 -13.26 -0.82 -1.72
C PHE A 75 -12.40 -1.87 -2.41
N TYR A 76 -11.20 -2.11 -1.93
CA TYR A 76 -10.26 -3.01 -2.56
C TYR A 76 -9.60 -3.96 -1.56
N VAL A 77 -9.15 -5.09 -2.10
CA VAL A 77 -8.35 -6.08 -1.39
C VAL A 77 -7.26 -6.59 -2.33
N GLY A 78 -6.09 -6.85 -1.78
CA GLY A 78 -5.00 -7.35 -2.60
C GLY A 78 -3.93 -8.11 -1.83
N PRO A 79 -3.44 -9.19 -2.42
CA PRO A 79 -2.23 -9.86 -1.93
C PRO A 79 -0.99 -9.05 -2.33
N GLY A 80 0.07 -9.25 -1.57
CA GLY A 80 1.35 -8.64 -1.87
C GLY A 80 2.51 -9.25 -1.11
N ALA A 81 3.64 -8.63 -1.27
CA ALA A 81 4.87 -9.00 -0.57
C ALA A 81 5.53 -7.75 0.00
N GLN A 82 6.20 -7.92 1.12
CA GLN A 82 6.89 -6.87 1.82
C GLN A 82 8.30 -7.34 2.16
N PHE A 83 9.26 -6.48 1.91
CA PHE A 83 10.66 -6.68 2.26
C PHE A 83 11.09 -5.57 3.22
N GLY A 84 11.77 -5.95 4.30
CA GLY A 84 12.29 -5.00 5.29
C GLY A 84 13.77 -5.23 5.57
N SER A 85 14.48 -4.15 5.87
CA SER A 85 15.89 -4.18 6.26
C SER A 85 16.16 -3.17 7.36
N GLY A 86 16.86 -3.60 8.41
CA GLY A 86 17.30 -2.70 9.47
C GLY A 86 18.54 -1.90 9.07
N PHE A 87 18.47 -0.57 9.16
CA PHE A 87 19.59 0.32 8.81
C PHE A 87 20.83 0.16 9.70
N ARG A 88 20.64 -0.20 10.96
CA ARG A 88 21.73 -0.35 11.92
C ARG A 88 22.48 -1.67 11.82
N SER A 89 21.87 -2.63 11.17
CA SER A 89 22.50 -3.93 10.93
C SER A 89 21.89 -4.49 9.67
N LEU A 90 22.64 -4.51 8.57
CA LEU A 90 22.32 -5.26 7.36
C LEU A 90 22.08 -6.77 7.62
N LYS A 91 22.20 -7.18 8.88
CA LYS A 91 22.04 -8.55 9.36
C LYS A 91 20.60 -8.92 9.69
N ALA A 92 19.64 -7.99 9.65
CA ALA A 92 18.22 -8.26 9.88
C ALA A 92 17.44 -7.97 8.60
N LEU A 93 17.14 -9.01 7.87
CA LEU A 93 16.28 -8.98 6.70
C LEU A 93 14.93 -9.60 7.06
N SER A 94 13.85 -8.96 6.69
CA SER A 94 12.50 -9.52 6.84
C SER A 94 11.83 -9.65 5.48
N PHE A 95 11.14 -10.75 5.29
CA PHE A 95 10.30 -10.99 4.12
C PHE A 95 8.93 -11.47 4.58
N SER A 96 7.88 -10.83 4.11
CA SER A 96 6.51 -11.12 4.53
C SER A 96 5.56 -11.14 3.34
N ALA A 97 4.61 -12.07 3.38
CA ALA A 97 3.42 -12.00 2.56
C ALA A 97 2.43 -11.05 3.25
N VAL A 98 1.80 -10.18 2.49
CA VAL A 98 0.83 -9.21 3.01
C VAL A 98 -0.51 -9.36 2.30
N CYS A 99 -1.58 -9.02 3.02
CA CYS A 99 -2.89 -8.83 2.45
C CYS A 99 -3.33 -7.40 2.74
N GLN A 100 -3.54 -6.61 1.71
CA GLN A 100 -4.00 -5.24 1.86
C GLN A 100 -5.50 -5.19 1.69
N VAL A 101 -6.17 -4.50 2.61
CA VAL A 101 -7.60 -4.18 2.52
C VAL A 101 -7.75 -2.69 2.72
N GLY A 102 -8.42 -2.02 1.81
CA GLY A 102 -8.52 -0.57 1.87
C GLY A 102 -9.81 -0.01 1.29
N LEU A 103 -10.05 1.22 1.69
CA LEU A 103 -11.11 2.07 1.18
C LEU A 103 -10.49 3.36 0.67
N GLU A 104 -10.81 3.72 -0.56
CA GLU A 104 -10.29 4.88 -1.25
C GLU A 104 -11.42 5.81 -1.65
N TYR A 105 -11.22 7.09 -1.47
CA TYR A 105 -12.12 8.15 -1.90
C TYR A 105 -11.46 9.01 -2.98
N ASN A 106 -12.11 9.09 -4.12
CA ASN A 106 -11.67 9.89 -5.27
C ASN A 106 -12.42 11.21 -5.30
N PHE A 107 -11.68 12.31 -5.18
CA PHE A 107 -12.24 13.65 -5.33
C PHE A 107 -12.43 14.02 -6.81
N ASP A 108 -13.25 15.01 -7.09
CA ASP A 108 -13.42 15.58 -8.44
C ASP A 108 -12.16 16.26 -8.96
N PHE A 109 -11.28 16.67 -8.07
CA PHE A 109 -9.94 17.18 -8.38
C PHE A 109 -8.88 16.05 -8.18
N PRO A 110 -7.65 16.19 -8.68
CA PRO A 110 -6.68 15.08 -8.70
C PRO A 110 -6.10 14.73 -7.33
N LEU A 111 -6.94 14.65 -6.31
CA LEU A 111 -6.62 14.15 -4.98
C LEU A 111 -7.39 12.86 -4.70
N MET A 112 -6.74 11.95 -4.02
CA MET A 112 -7.28 10.68 -3.58
C MET A 112 -6.85 10.45 -2.14
N LEU A 113 -7.79 10.09 -1.29
CA LEU A 113 -7.53 9.69 0.09
C LEU A 113 -7.84 8.20 0.24
N SER A 114 -7.00 7.49 0.94
CA SER A 114 -7.27 6.09 1.27
C SER A 114 -6.97 5.77 2.73
N ALA A 115 -7.74 4.84 3.26
CA ALA A 115 -7.50 4.20 4.55
C ALA A 115 -7.36 2.70 4.31
N GLU A 116 -6.26 2.13 4.74
CA GLU A 116 -5.94 0.73 4.47
C GLU A 116 -5.36 0.03 5.69
N VAL A 117 -5.62 -1.27 5.79
CA VAL A 117 -4.98 -2.16 6.77
C VAL A 117 -4.18 -3.22 6.01
N ARG A 118 -3.05 -3.61 6.55
CA ARG A 118 -2.10 -4.51 5.88
C ARG A 118 -1.55 -5.56 6.85
N PRO A 119 -2.35 -6.57 7.22
CA PRO A 119 -1.83 -7.71 7.97
C PRO A 119 -0.74 -8.42 7.17
N ALA A 120 0.33 -8.79 7.86
CA ALA A 120 1.50 -9.44 7.28
C ALA A 120 1.87 -10.71 8.04
N ILE A 121 2.30 -11.71 7.30
CA ILE A 121 2.89 -12.95 7.81
C ILE A 121 4.23 -13.15 7.13
N GLY A 122 5.31 -13.31 7.90
CA GLY A 122 6.63 -13.46 7.32
C GLY A 122 7.67 -14.05 8.22
N ILE A 123 8.88 -13.97 7.73
CA ILE A 123 10.08 -14.46 8.39
C ILE A 123 11.08 -13.31 8.56
N CYS A 124 11.72 -13.28 9.70
CA CYS A 124 12.81 -12.35 9.98
C CYS A 124 14.11 -13.16 10.13
N LEU A 125 15.07 -12.88 9.26
CA LEU A 125 16.40 -13.45 9.30
C LEU A 125 17.31 -12.49 10.07
N SER A 126 17.65 -12.85 11.28
CA SER A 126 18.64 -12.14 12.08
C SER A 126 19.88 -13.05 12.26
N SER A 127 21.04 -12.45 12.49
CA SER A 127 22.35 -13.12 12.55
C SER A 127 22.41 -14.39 13.41
N ASP A 128 21.51 -14.53 14.39
CA ASP A 128 21.54 -15.62 15.37
C ASP A 128 20.22 -16.36 15.57
N LYS A 129 19.10 -15.89 15.00
CA LYS A 129 17.79 -16.52 15.23
C LYS A 129 16.85 -16.33 14.05
N PHE A 130 16.27 -17.43 13.61
CA PHE A 130 15.11 -17.46 12.73
C PHE A 130 13.86 -17.18 13.57
N LYS A 131 13.14 -16.10 13.28
CA LYS A 131 11.86 -15.77 13.93
C LYS A 131 10.77 -15.65 12.90
N TYR A 132 9.60 -16.20 13.23
CA TYR A 132 8.37 -15.87 12.50
C TYR A 132 7.95 -14.46 12.91
N ASP A 133 7.80 -13.58 11.93
CA ASP A 133 7.28 -12.25 12.13
C ASP A 133 5.82 -12.25 11.76
N LEU A 134 4.98 -12.22 12.78
CA LEU A 134 3.56 -11.95 12.65
C LEU A 134 3.41 -10.49 13.04
N ASP A 135 3.23 -9.60 12.08
CA ASP A 135 2.91 -8.19 12.33
C ASP A 135 1.51 -8.04 12.99
N GLY A 136 1.10 -9.02 13.75
CA GLY A 136 -0.03 -9.18 14.60
C GLY A 136 -1.00 -7.99 14.63
N LEU A 137 -1.00 -7.28 15.77
CA LEU A 137 -1.83 -6.10 15.97
C LEU A 137 -1.44 -4.91 15.05
N PHE A 138 -0.18 -4.75 14.68
CA PHE A 138 0.27 -3.63 13.84
C PHE A 138 -0.28 -3.68 12.41
N GLY A 139 -0.53 -4.87 11.88
CA GLY A 139 -1.17 -5.02 10.56
C GLY A 139 -2.63 -4.55 10.52
N PHE A 140 -3.29 -4.42 11.66
CA PHE A 140 -4.67 -3.93 11.77
C PHE A 140 -4.77 -2.45 12.13
N ILE A 141 -3.65 -1.76 12.37
CA ILE A 141 -3.65 -0.31 12.54
C ILE A 141 -3.83 0.32 11.16
N PRO A 142 -4.86 1.14 10.95
CA PRO A 142 -5.10 1.75 9.65
C PRO A 142 -3.98 2.71 9.27
N THR A 143 -3.56 2.60 8.03
CA THR A 143 -2.69 3.57 7.36
C THR A 143 -3.56 4.50 6.53
N ILE A 144 -3.35 5.80 6.67
CA ILE A 144 -4.03 6.81 5.89
C ILE A 144 -3.07 7.36 4.85
N SER A 145 -3.51 7.42 3.60
CA SER A 145 -2.71 7.92 2.50
C SER A 145 -3.40 9.06 1.78
N ALA A 146 -2.61 10.03 1.37
CA ALA A 146 -3.04 11.09 0.48
C ALA A 146 -2.20 11.00 -0.81
N LYS A 147 -2.86 10.84 -1.95
CA LYS A 147 -2.24 10.59 -3.25
C LYS A 147 -2.70 11.62 -4.27
N TYR A 148 -1.80 12.07 -5.12
CA TYR A 148 -2.08 12.93 -6.27
C TYR A 148 -2.14 12.08 -7.53
N ARG A 149 -3.24 12.20 -8.29
CA ARG A 149 -3.45 11.49 -9.57
C ARG A 149 -2.95 12.32 -10.74
N PHE A 150 -2.28 11.69 -11.69
CA PHE A 150 -1.78 12.33 -12.91
C PHE A 150 -1.83 11.39 -14.12
#